data_c5890d4f0e273ead8d2e5cb76f057354
#
_entry.id   c5890d4f0e273ead8d2e5cb76f057354
#
_cell.length_a   1.000
_cell.length_b   1.000
_cell.length_c   1.000
_cell.angle_alpha   90.00
_cell.angle_beta   90.00
_cell.angle_gamma   90.00
#
_symmetry.space_group_name_H-M   'P 1'
#
loop_
_entity.id
_entity.type
_entity.pdbx_description
1 polymer ?
#
loop_
_entity_poly.entity_id
_entity_poly.type
_entity_poly.pdbx_seq_one_letter_code
_entity_poly.pdbx_strand_id
1 'polypeptide(L)'
;ICKVENNNLRIVFRVAGKGTEEFSKMKAGEYLDIQGPLGNGYDLGKIAAEIKAEGRSFDKAILFGGGIGVPPMLELARRLDCHKNVVVGYRNSQTFLKEDFEAVADTDVYIATEDGSVGAKGNVLDAVKQEKVEADVIFACGPTPMLRAIKAYALENDIPCYVSLEEKMACGIGACLACVCKSTEIDDHSQVKNKRVCKDCLLYTSPSPRDT
;
A
#
# COMPACT_ATOMS: atom_id res chain seq x y z
N ILE A 1 -2.84 -6.04 7.51
CA ILE A 1 -2.46 -7.46 7.29
C ILE A 1 -1.13 -7.45 6.59
N CYS A 2 -0.16 -8.23 7.07
CA CYS A 2 1.16 -8.34 6.43
C CYS A 2 1.47 -9.76 5.94
N LYS A 3 0.74 -10.76 6.41
CA LYS A 3 0.91 -12.15 5.96
C LYS A 3 -0.36 -12.96 6.22
N VAL A 4 -0.73 -13.79 5.24
CA VAL A 4 -1.77 -14.81 5.36
C VAL A 4 -1.16 -16.15 4.99
N GLU A 5 -1.11 -17.09 5.92
CA GLU A 5 -0.48 -18.39 5.70
C GLU A 5 -1.04 -19.46 6.66
N ASN A 6 -1.34 -20.64 6.13
CA ASN A 6 -1.79 -21.81 6.92
C ASN A 6 -2.92 -21.50 7.92
N ASN A 7 -3.94 -20.77 7.48
CA ASN A 7 -5.06 -20.31 8.32
C ASN A 7 -4.67 -19.31 9.44
N ASN A 8 -3.46 -18.78 9.40
CA ASN A 8 -2.98 -17.76 10.31
C ASN A 8 -2.95 -16.40 9.62
N LEU A 9 -3.35 -15.38 10.37
CA LEU A 9 -3.33 -13.99 9.94
C LEU A 9 -2.31 -13.21 10.80
N ARG A 10 -1.26 -12.68 10.16
CA ARG A 10 -0.32 -11.77 10.84
C ARG A 10 -0.78 -10.33 10.60
N ILE A 11 -1.07 -9.64 11.69
CA ILE A 11 -1.48 -8.23 11.69
C ILE A 11 -0.39 -7.40 12.36
N VAL A 12 -0.04 -6.29 11.74
CA VAL A 12 0.77 -5.24 12.35
C VAL A 12 -0.13 -4.03 12.58
N PHE A 13 -0.09 -3.48 13.78
CA PHE A 13 -0.84 -2.29 14.15
C PHE A 13 0.03 -1.30 14.91
N ARG A 14 -0.34 -0.02 14.84
CA ARG A 14 0.27 1.03 15.64
C ARG A 14 -0.62 1.33 16.84
N VAL A 15 -0.04 1.42 18.03
CA VAL A 15 -0.75 1.91 19.21
C VAL A 15 -1.00 3.42 19.02
N ALA A 16 -2.26 3.76 18.75
CA ALA A 16 -2.68 5.13 18.43
C ALA A 16 -3.89 5.59 19.25
N GLY A 17 -4.51 4.69 20.01
CA GLY A 17 -5.68 4.98 20.84
C GLY A 17 -5.98 3.82 21.77
N LYS A 18 -7.03 3.97 22.59
CA LYS A 18 -7.37 3.04 23.68
C LYS A 18 -7.55 1.60 23.21
N GLY A 19 -8.26 1.36 22.10
CA GLY A 19 -8.46 0.01 21.57
C GLY A 19 -7.14 -0.66 21.13
N THR A 20 -6.27 0.06 20.42
CA THR A 20 -4.96 -0.50 20.03
C THR A 20 -4.00 -0.63 21.21
N GLU A 21 -4.18 0.17 22.26
CA GLU A 21 -3.47 -0.01 23.53
C GLU A 21 -3.92 -1.30 24.25
N GLU A 22 -5.22 -1.60 24.25
CA GLU A 22 -5.75 -2.87 24.77
C GLU A 22 -5.19 -4.06 23.99
N PHE A 23 -5.17 -3.98 22.64
CA PHE A 23 -4.55 -5.03 21.82
C PHE A 23 -3.08 -5.26 22.15
N SER A 24 -2.32 -4.20 22.46
CA SER A 24 -0.90 -4.34 22.80
C SER A 24 -0.64 -5.08 24.12
N LYS A 25 -1.66 -5.22 24.96
CA LYS A 25 -1.59 -5.94 26.25
C LYS A 25 -2.06 -7.39 26.14
N MET A 26 -2.65 -7.79 25.02
CA MET A 26 -3.14 -9.15 24.80
C MET A 26 -2.02 -10.18 24.83
N LYS A 27 -2.35 -11.35 25.34
CA LYS A 27 -1.41 -12.49 25.49
C LYS A 27 -1.82 -13.64 24.58
N ALA A 28 -0.88 -14.51 24.32
CA ALA A 28 -1.14 -15.75 23.60
C ALA A 28 -2.23 -16.58 24.30
N GLY A 29 -3.18 -17.07 23.51
CA GLY A 29 -4.35 -17.82 24.00
C GLY A 29 -5.60 -16.96 24.24
N GLU A 30 -5.49 -15.63 24.14
CA GLU A 30 -6.67 -14.75 24.17
C GLU A 30 -7.33 -14.66 22.79
N TYR A 31 -8.63 -14.32 22.76
CA TYR A 31 -9.43 -14.26 21.55
C TYR A 31 -9.67 -12.81 21.13
N LEU A 32 -9.64 -12.58 19.82
CA LEU A 32 -9.98 -11.31 19.20
C LEU A 32 -11.12 -11.52 18.21
N ASP A 33 -12.21 -10.77 18.37
CA ASP A 33 -13.29 -10.76 17.40
C ASP A 33 -12.90 -9.93 16.18
N ILE A 34 -12.97 -10.51 14.99
CA ILE A 34 -12.61 -9.86 13.74
C ILE A 34 -13.79 -9.87 12.79
N GLN A 35 -14.16 -8.70 12.28
CA GLN A 35 -15.11 -8.57 11.19
C GLN A 35 -14.35 -8.53 9.86
N GLY A 36 -14.58 -9.50 8.99
CA GLY A 36 -13.91 -9.59 7.69
C GLY A 36 -14.34 -10.82 6.88
N PRO A 37 -13.83 -10.96 5.66
CA PRO A 37 -12.99 -10.00 4.93
C PRO A 37 -13.80 -8.77 4.48
N LEU A 38 -13.20 -7.59 4.54
CA LEU A 38 -13.82 -6.33 4.12
C LEU A 38 -12.92 -5.62 3.09
N GLY A 39 -13.54 -4.78 2.27
CA GLY A 39 -12.86 -4.00 1.22
C GLY A 39 -12.39 -4.86 0.04
N ASN A 40 -11.67 -4.23 -0.87
CA ASN A 40 -11.05 -4.86 -2.02
C ASN A 40 -9.54 -4.63 -1.97
N GLY A 41 -8.76 -5.68 -2.19
CA GLY A 41 -7.31 -5.58 -2.34
C GLY A 41 -6.90 -5.26 -3.79
N TYR A 42 -5.62 -5.33 -4.07
CA TYR A 42 -5.12 -5.25 -5.44
C TYR A 42 -5.57 -6.49 -6.23
N ASP A 43 -6.41 -6.28 -7.24
CA ASP A 43 -6.75 -7.33 -8.20
C ASP A 43 -5.63 -7.46 -9.22
N LEU A 44 -4.63 -8.28 -8.88
CA LEU A 44 -3.42 -8.45 -9.70
C LEU A 44 -3.73 -8.99 -11.08
N GLY A 45 -4.76 -9.83 -11.22
CA GLY A 45 -5.18 -10.34 -12.51
C GLY A 45 -5.74 -9.25 -13.42
N LYS A 46 -6.62 -8.40 -12.87
CA LYS A 46 -7.17 -7.25 -13.59
C LYS A 46 -6.09 -6.24 -13.94
N ILE A 47 -5.22 -5.89 -12.99
CA ILE A 47 -4.10 -4.96 -13.18
C ILE A 47 -3.18 -5.44 -14.30
N ALA A 48 -2.77 -6.70 -14.28
CA ALA A 48 -1.92 -7.27 -15.31
C ALA A 48 -2.59 -7.26 -16.70
N ALA A 49 -3.90 -7.52 -16.76
CA ALA A 49 -4.67 -7.45 -18.00
C ALA A 49 -4.76 -6.03 -18.56
N GLU A 50 -4.96 -5.03 -17.69
CA GLU A 50 -5.02 -3.61 -18.07
C GLU A 50 -3.67 -3.14 -18.63
N ILE A 51 -2.56 -3.41 -17.93
CA ILE A 51 -1.20 -3.04 -18.34
C ILE A 51 -0.86 -3.69 -19.70
N LYS A 52 -1.20 -4.97 -19.86
CA LYS A 52 -0.99 -5.69 -21.12
C LYS A 52 -1.83 -5.14 -22.27
N ALA A 53 -3.08 -4.73 -22.00
CA ALA A 53 -3.96 -4.14 -23.01
C ALA A 53 -3.43 -2.79 -23.53
N GLU A 54 -2.66 -2.06 -22.70
CA GLU A 54 -1.94 -0.84 -23.07
C GLU A 54 -0.62 -1.12 -23.81
N GLY A 55 -0.27 -2.38 -24.05
CA GLY A 55 0.99 -2.76 -24.70
C GLY A 55 2.24 -2.59 -23.84
N ARG A 56 2.07 -2.51 -22.52
CA ARG A 56 3.15 -2.32 -21.54
C ARG A 56 3.60 -3.65 -20.93
N SER A 57 4.84 -3.71 -20.44
CA SER A 57 5.36 -4.84 -19.66
C SER A 57 4.89 -4.78 -18.20
N PHE A 58 4.97 -5.91 -17.52
CA PHE A 58 4.77 -6.03 -16.08
C PHE A 58 5.82 -6.99 -15.50
N ASP A 59 7.08 -6.71 -15.80
CA ASP A 59 8.21 -7.57 -15.40
C ASP A 59 8.87 -7.06 -14.12
N LYS A 60 8.73 -5.76 -13.84
CA LYS A 60 9.31 -5.10 -12.66
C LYS A 60 8.27 -4.22 -11.97
N ALA A 61 8.09 -4.41 -10.67
CA ALA A 61 7.22 -3.58 -9.84
C ALA A 61 8.02 -2.80 -8.79
N ILE A 62 7.66 -1.55 -8.52
CA ILE A 62 8.06 -0.86 -7.28
C ILE A 62 6.91 -0.95 -6.27
N LEU A 63 7.25 -1.36 -5.05
CA LEU A 63 6.33 -1.39 -3.91
C LEU A 63 6.76 -0.35 -2.89
N PHE A 64 6.04 0.76 -2.81
CA PHE A 64 6.29 1.79 -1.81
C PHE A 64 5.52 1.55 -0.53
N GLY A 65 6.22 1.43 0.59
CA GLY A 65 5.64 1.34 1.93
C GLY A 65 6.09 2.48 2.84
N GLY A 66 5.17 3.14 3.52
CA GLY A 66 5.49 4.19 4.50
C GLY A 66 4.73 4.02 5.81
N GLY A 67 5.44 4.02 6.94
CA GLY A 67 4.82 3.85 8.26
C GLY A 67 3.98 2.58 8.35
N ILE A 68 2.68 2.70 8.70
CA ILE A 68 1.78 1.55 8.79
C ILE A 68 1.38 0.98 7.41
N GLY A 69 1.75 1.64 6.31
CA GLY A 69 1.58 1.13 4.96
C GLY A 69 2.65 0.10 4.55
N VAL A 70 3.72 -0.08 5.33
CA VAL A 70 4.75 -1.10 5.07
C VAL A 70 4.20 -2.53 5.15
N PRO A 71 3.44 -2.95 6.17
CA PRO A 71 2.93 -4.31 6.30
C PRO A 71 2.12 -4.84 5.11
N PRO A 72 1.15 -4.11 4.52
CA PRO A 72 0.41 -4.63 3.37
C PRO A 72 1.28 -4.82 2.13
N MET A 73 2.38 -4.09 1.98
CA MET A 73 3.31 -4.29 0.87
C MET A 73 4.05 -5.63 0.97
N LEU A 74 4.24 -6.18 2.16
CA LEU A 74 4.87 -7.50 2.33
C LEU A 74 3.98 -8.62 1.76
N GLU A 75 2.67 -8.60 2.07
CA GLU A 75 1.75 -9.58 1.49
C GLU A 75 1.62 -9.41 -0.03
N LEU A 76 1.64 -8.18 -0.52
CA LEU A 76 1.64 -7.90 -1.95
C LEU A 76 2.92 -8.44 -2.63
N ALA A 77 4.09 -8.18 -2.05
CA ALA A 77 5.37 -8.68 -2.57
C ALA A 77 5.39 -10.21 -2.70
N ARG A 78 4.77 -10.92 -1.76
CA ARG A 78 4.66 -12.39 -1.79
C ARG A 78 3.74 -12.94 -2.86
N ARG A 79 2.81 -12.10 -3.37
CA ARG A 79 1.79 -12.50 -4.36
C ARG A 79 2.14 -12.10 -5.79
N LEU A 80 3.06 -11.16 -5.96
CA LEU A 80 3.49 -10.71 -7.27
C LEU A 80 4.44 -11.73 -7.90
N ASP A 81 4.16 -12.06 -9.15
CA ASP A 81 4.98 -12.97 -9.97
C ASP A 81 5.82 -12.16 -10.97
N CYS A 82 6.58 -11.19 -10.45
CA CYS A 82 7.51 -10.37 -11.21
C CYS A 82 8.67 -9.95 -10.30
N HIS A 83 9.72 -9.33 -10.84
CA HIS A 83 10.77 -8.73 -10.01
C HIS A 83 10.22 -7.56 -9.18
N LYS A 84 10.54 -7.53 -7.88
CA LYS A 84 10.03 -6.55 -6.92
C LYS A 84 11.15 -5.67 -6.37
N ASN A 85 11.01 -4.38 -6.57
CA ASN A 85 11.80 -3.35 -5.92
C ASN A 85 10.98 -2.80 -4.73
N VAL A 86 11.24 -3.27 -3.52
CA VAL A 86 10.54 -2.80 -2.32
C VAL A 86 11.25 -1.58 -1.75
N VAL A 87 10.58 -0.43 -1.74
CA VAL A 87 11.13 0.83 -1.24
C VAL A 87 10.34 1.25 -0.01
N VAL A 88 10.93 1.12 1.17
CA VAL A 88 10.25 1.35 2.45
C VAL A 88 10.83 2.53 3.21
N GLY A 89 9.92 3.39 3.68
CA GLY A 89 10.26 4.62 4.40
C GLY A 89 9.99 4.51 5.90
N TYR A 90 11.00 4.86 6.69
CA TYR A 90 10.95 4.92 8.15
C TYR A 90 11.41 6.27 8.66
N ARG A 91 11.14 6.56 9.93
CA ARG A 91 11.65 7.79 10.55
C ARG A 91 13.12 7.67 10.99
N ASN A 92 13.51 6.48 11.41
CA ASN A 92 14.82 6.19 12.00
C ASN A 92 15.20 4.72 11.74
N SER A 93 16.23 4.23 12.44
CA SER A 93 16.75 2.86 12.32
C SER A 93 15.79 1.72 12.72
N GLN A 94 14.58 2.01 13.17
CA GLN A 94 13.57 0.99 13.48
C GLN A 94 12.91 0.47 12.19
N THR A 95 13.62 -0.35 11.43
CA THR A 95 13.25 -0.84 10.11
C THR A 95 12.52 -2.19 10.22
N PHE A 96 11.32 -2.19 10.79
CA PHE A 96 10.52 -3.39 10.97
C PHE A 96 10.14 -4.04 9.62
N LEU A 97 10.05 -5.38 9.57
CA LEU A 97 9.77 -6.21 8.40
C LEU A 97 10.84 -6.20 7.30
N LYS A 98 12.00 -5.57 7.50
CA LYS A 98 13.09 -5.57 6.50
C LYS A 98 13.48 -7.00 6.12
N GLU A 99 13.79 -7.84 7.10
CA GLU A 99 14.19 -9.24 6.91
C GLU A 99 13.06 -10.09 6.29
N ASP A 100 11.79 -9.78 6.63
CA ASP A 100 10.64 -10.44 6.02
C ASP A 100 10.58 -10.15 4.50
N PHE A 101 10.89 -8.91 4.06
CA PHE A 101 10.96 -8.55 2.63
C PHE A 101 12.15 -9.19 1.94
N GLU A 102 13.33 -9.18 2.57
CA GLU A 102 14.55 -9.81 2.03
C GLU A 102 14.40 -11.33 1.84
N ALA A 103 13.49 -11.95 2.59
CA ALA A 103 13.14 -13.36 2.45
C ALA A 103 12.16 -13.67 1.29
N VAL A 104 11.58 -12.64 0.65
CA VAL A 104 10.70 -12.84 -0.50
C VAL A 104 11.55 -13.04 -1.76
N ALA A 105 11.30 -14.12 -2.48
CA ALA A 105 12.04 -14.43 -3.71
C ALA A 105 11.93 -13.30 -4.74
N ASP A 106 12.99 -13.09 -5.52
CA ASP A 106 13.07 -12.10 -6.60
C ASP A 106 12.69 -10.68 -6.13
N THR A 107 13.30 -10.24 -5.03
CA THR A 107 13.00 -8.97 -4.36
C THR A 107 14.27 -8.25 -3.93
N ASP A 108 14.41 -7.01 -4.36
CA ASP A 108 15.41 -6.07 -3.85
C ASP A 108 14.76 -5.10 -2.85
N VAL A 109 15.44 -4.83 -1.74
CA VAL A 109 14.90 -4.01 -0.65
C VAL A 109 15.73 -2.74 -0.48
N TYR A 110 15.09 -1.59 -0.64
CA TYR A 110 15.67 -0.26 -0.48
C TYR A 110 15.03 0.44 0.71
N ILE A 111 15.83 1.03 1.56
CA ILE A 111 15.36 1.73 2.75
C ILE A 111 15.65 3.21 2.64
N ALA A 112 14.66 4.02 3.01
CA ALA A 112 14.83 5.44 3.27
C ALA A 112 14.53 5.73 4.74
N THR A 113 15.35 6.56 5.37
CA THR A 113 15.10 7.05 6.73
C THR A 113 15.18 8.57 6.77
N GLU A 114 14.24 9.22 7.48
CA GLU A 114 14.20 10.68 7.57
C GLU A 114 15.48 11.24 8.19
N ASP A 115 16.03 10.55 9.20
CA ASP A 115 17.26 10.92 9.90
C ASP A 115 18.56 10.48 9.20
N GLY A 116 18.45 9.60 8.20
CA GLY A 116 19.60 9.04 7.50
C GLY A 116 20.36 7.96 8.27
N SER A 117 19.73 7.37 9.28
CA SER A 117 20.35 6.33 10.12
C SER A 117 20.55 4.98 9.40
N VAL A 118 19.71 4.68 8.40
CA VAL A 118 19.80 3.47 7.57
C VAL A 118 19.34 3.79 6.14
N GLY A 119 20.07 3.30 5.14
CA GLY A 119 19.76 3.47 3.74
C GLY A 119 19.87 4.91 3.25
N ALA A 120 19.03 5.31 2.31
CA ALA A 120 19.00 6.66 1.79
C ALA A 120 18.43 7.64 2.85
N LYS A 121 19.07 8.81 2.97
CA LYS A 121 18.54 9.88 3.84
C LYS A 121 17.41 10.61 3.10
N GLY A 122 16.25 10.68 3.72
CA GLY A 122 15.10 11.39 3.17
C GLY A 122 13.85 10.51 3.05
N ASN A 123 13.14 10.66 1.94
CA ASN A 123 11.91 9.92 1.66
C ASN A 123 12.14 8.77 0.66
N VAL A 124 11.10 7.99 0.39
CA VAL A 124 11.17 6.82 -0.51
C VAL A 124 11.56 7.17 -1.95
N LEU A 125 11.24 8.37 -2.46
CA LEU A 125 11.64 8.81 -3.79
C LEU A 125 13.11 9.22 -3.83
N ASP A 126 13.69 9.65 -2.70
CA ASP A 126 15.12 9.92 -2.61
C ASP A 126 15.92 8.61 -2.75
N ALA A 127 15.43 7.53 -2.14
CA ALA A 127 16.01 6.20 -2.32
C ALA A 127 15.92 5.72 -3.78
N VAL A 128 14.76 5.88 -4.44
CA VAL A 128 14.60 5.53 -5.87
C VAL A 128 15.60 6.28 -6.75
N LYS A 129 15.76 7.58 -6.52
CA LYS A 129 16.71 8.40 -7.30
C LYS A 129 18.16 8.02 -7.06
N GLN A 130 18.55 7.77 -5.80
CA GLN A 130 19.89 7.36 -5.41
C GLN A 130 20.28 6.03 -6.03
N GLU A 131 19.40 5.04 -5.94
CA GLU A 131 19.63 3.67 -6.38
C GLU A 131 19.23 3.44 -7.86
N LYS A 132 18.66 4.46 -8.52
CA LYS A 132 18.20 4.43 -9.92
C LYS A 132 17.23 3.27 -10.18
N VAL A 133 16.28 3.08 -9.28
CA VAL A 133 15.32 2.00 -9.34
C VAL A 133 14.33 2.23 -10.48
N GLU A 134 14.19 1.24 -11.34
CA GLU A 134 13.24 1.24 -12.47
C GLU A 134 12.06 0.31 -12.22
N ALA A 135 10.91 0.63 -12.82
CA ALA A 135 9.74 -0.25 -12.79
C ALA A 135 8.79 0.00 -13.95
N ASP A 136 8.01 -1.03 -14.27
CA ASP A 136 6.89 -0.99 -15.21
C ASP A 136 5.58 -0.57 -14.52
N VAL A 137 5.49 -0.80 -13.20
CA VAL A 137 4.30 -0.52 -12.40
C VAL A 137 4.67 -0.14 -10.97
N ILE A 138 3.87 0.73 -10.36
CA ILE A 138 4.03 1.19 -8.98
C ILE A 138 2.82 0.76 -8.15
N PHE A 139 3.11 0.21 -6.96
CA PHE A 139 2.14 0.00 -5.89
C PHE A 139 2.56 0.81 -4.67
N ALA A 140 1.63 1.47 -4.01
CA ALA A 140 1.97 2.30 -2.86
C ALA A 140 0.93 2.25 -1.75
N CYS A 141 1.42 2.19 -0.50
CA CYS A 141 0.60 2.31 0.71
C CYS A 141 1.36 3.13 1.75
N GLY A 142 0.69 4.14 2.33
CA GLY A 142 1.30 4.99 3.34
C GLY A 142 0.62 6.35 3.50
N PRO A 143 1.29 7.31 4.16
CA PRO A 143 0.74 8.63 4.41
C PRO A 143 0.37 9.38 3.13
N THR A 144 -0.73 10.12 3.16
CA THR A 144 -1.23 10.90 2.00
C THR A 144 -0.17 11.80 1.34
N PRO A 145 0.72 12.52 2.06
CA PRO A 145 1.77 13.30 1.42
C PRO A 145 2.74 12.44 0.59
N MET A 146 3.09 11.25 1.08
CA MET A 146 3.92 10.29 0.36
C MET A 146 3.21 9.80 -0.92
N LEU A 147 1.95 9.42 -0.82
CA LEU A 147 1.16 8.95 -1.97
C LEU A 147 1.01 10.03 -3.05
N ARG A 148 0.84 11.30 -2.65
CA ARG A 148 0.81 12.43 -3.60
C ARG A 148 2.14 12.61 -4.33
N ALA A 149 3.26 12.51 -3.62
CA ALA A 149 4.58 12.61 -4.23
C ALA A 149 4.84 11.43 -5.19
N ILE A 150 4.46 10.21 -4.80
CA ILE A 150 4.57 9.03 -5.66
C ILE A 150 3.69 9.16 -6.90
N LYS A 151 2.45 9.69 -6.77
CA LYS A 151 1.58 9.97 -7.92
C LYS A 151 2.26 10.93 -8.90
N ALA A 152 2.83 12.04 -8.42
CA ALA A 152 3.54 13.00 -9.26
C ALA A 152 4.72 12.34 -9.98
N TYR A 153 5.52 11.56 -9.26
CA TYR A 153 6.63 10.80 -9.84
C TYR A 153 6.17 9.81 -10.92
N ALA A 154 5.07 9.09 -10.67
CA ALA A 154 4.51 8.14 -11.63
C ALA A 154 4.04 8.83 -12.93
N LEU A 155 3.37 10.00 -12.79
CA LEU A 155 2.94 10.83 -13.92
C LEU A 155 4.13 11.36 -14.74
N GLU A 156 5.17 11.88 -14.08
CA GLU A 156 6.37 12.40 -14.74
C GLU A 156 7.13 11.32 -15.54
N ASN A 157 7.05 10.06 -15.10
CA ASN A 157 7.75 8.93 -15.71
C ASN A 157 6.85 8.01 -16.55
N ASP A 158 5.58 8.36 -16.73
CA ASP A 158 4.59 7.57 -17.46
C ASP A 158 4.48 6.10 -16.95
N ILE A 159 4.48 5.91 -15.64
CA ILE A 159 4.40 4.59 -15.00
C ILE A 159 3.01 4.42 -14.37
N PRO A 160 2.27 3.32 -14.70
CA PRO A 160 1.02 2.98 -14.00
C PRO A 160 1.22 2.89 -12.50
N CYS A 161 0.33 3.55 -11.73
CA CYS A 161 0.47 3.64 -10.28
C CYS A 161 -0.84 3.30 -9.58
N TYR A 162 -0.78 2.34 -8.67
CA TYR A 162 -1.88 1.87 -7.86
C TYR A 162 -1.63 2.19 -6.39
N VAL A 163 -2.53 2.94 -5.75
CA VAL A 163 -2.37 3.37 -4.37
C VAL A 163 -3.46 2.79 -3.46
N SER A 164 -3.08 2.39 -2.26
CA SER A 164 -4.00 2.02 -1.20
C SER A 164 -4.21 3.21 -0.27
N LEU A 165 -5.45 3.65 -0.12
CA LEU A 165 -5.83 4.78 0.72
C LEU A 165 -6.30 4.32 2.09
N GLU A 166 -6.02 5.13 3.10
CA GLU A 166 -6.52 4.96 4.46
C GLU A 166 -7.41 6.15 4.83
N GLU A 167 -8.57 5.85 5.43
CA GLU A 167 -9.49 6.83 5.98
C GLU A 167 -10.04 6.37 7.32
N LYS A 168 -10.55 7.31 8.11
CA LYS A 168 -11.23 6.97 9.37
C LYS A 168 -12.50 6.20 9.07
N MET A 169 -12.59 5.01 9.63
CA MET A 169 -13.73 4.11 9.43
C MET A 169 -14.59 4.03 10.68
N ALA A 170 -15.92 3.99 10.49
CA ALA A 170 -16.87 3.70 11.54
C ALA A 170 -17.49 2.31 11.34
N CYS A 171 -18.31 2.12 10.29
CA CYS A 171 -19.01 0.83 10.09
C CYS A 171 -18.15 -0.26 9.43
N GLY A 172 -17.15 0.08 8.65
CA GLY A 172 -16.32 -0.87 7.89
C GLY A 172 -17.01 -1.56 6.69
N ILE A 173 -18.32 -1.38 6.50
CA ILE A 173 -19.14 -2.09 5.50
C ILE A 173 -19.74 -1.20 4.41
N GLY A 174 -19.36 0.08 4.36
CA GLY A 174 -19.81 1.02 3.34
C GLY A 174 -21.17 1.68 3.60
N ALA A 175 -21.76 1.54 4.79
CA ALA A 175 -23.10 2.05 5.09
C ALA A 175 -23.10 3.50 5.61
N CYS A 176 -22.11 3.89 6.44
CA CYS A 176 -22.14 5.17 7.17
C CYS A 176 -21.51 6.36 6.43
N LEU A 177 -20.84 6.16 5.31
CA LEU A 177 -20.14 7.16 4.51
C LEU A 177 -19.01 7.94 5.27
N ALA A 178 -18.55 7.46 6.42
CA ALA A 178 -17.51 8.12 7.20
C ALA A 178 -16.14 8.11 6.51
N CYS A 179 -15.85 7.09 5.70
CA CYS A 179 -14.56 6.89 5.03
C CYS A 179 -14.57 7.26 3.55
N VAL A 180 -15.43 8.19 3.14
CA VAL A 180 -15.51 8.59 1.72
C VAL A 180 -14.30 9.44 1.32
N CYS A 181 -13.80 9.20 0.14
CA CYS A 181 -12.84 10.04 -0.55
C CYS A 181 -13.41 10.50 -1.90
N LYS A 182 -12.88 11.61 -2.42
CA LYS A 182 -13.28 12.11 -3.74
C LYS A 182 -12.83 11.13 -4.83
N SER A 183 -13.67 10.97 -5.85
CA SER A 183 -13.42 10.14 -7.03
C SER A 183 -13.84 10.89 -8.28
N THR A 184 -13.32 10.50 -9.43
CA THR A 184 -13.80 10.96 -10.74
C THR A 184 -15.08 10.22 -11.16
N GLU A 185 -15.29 9.01 -10.63
CA GLU A 185 -16.45 8.18 -10.88
C GLU A 185 -17.60 8.49 -9.93
N ILE A 186 -18.82 8.39 -10.43
CA ILE A 186 -20.04 8.52 -9.63
C ILE A 186 -20.27 7.19 -8.89
N ASP A 187 -20.43 7.25 -7.57
CA ASP A 187 -20.78 6.09 -6.76
C ASP A 187 -22.27 5.76 -6.94
N ASP A 188 -22.58 4.53 -7.31
CA ASP A 188 -23.95 4.07 -7.59
C ASP A 188 -24.89 4.18 -6.37
N HIS A 189 -24.34 4.16 -5.15
CA HIS A 189 -25.13 4.24 -3.93
C HIS A 189 -25.43 5.68 -3.52
N SER A 190 -24.43 6.54 -3.53
CA SER A 190 -24.55 7.93 -3.07
C SER A 190 -24.87 8.92 -4.19
N GLN A 191 -24.77 8.49 -5.46
CA GLN A 191 -24.98 9.29 -6.68
C GLN A 191 -24.06 10.54 -6.76
N VAL A 192 -22.94 10.53 -6.04
CA VAL A 192 -21.94 11.60 -6.04
C VAL A 192 -20.55 11.04 -6.39
N LYS A 193 -19.65 11.94 -6.79
CA LYS A 193 -18.27 11.58 -7.13
C LYS A 193 -17.44 11.29 -5.88
N ASN A 194 -17.74 10.15 -5.26
CA ASN A 194 -16.98 9.65 -4.09
C ASN A 194 -16.85 8.13 -4.13
N LYS A 195 -15.95 7.61 -3.33
CA LYS A 195 -15.81 6.17 -3.04
C LYS A 195 -15.60 5.97 -1.55
N ARG A 196 -16.01 4.83 -1.04
CA ARG A 196 -15.90 4.43 0.36
C ARG A 196 -14.68 3.54 0.53
N VAL A 197 -13.67 4.00 1.22
CA VAL A 197 -12.42 3.25 1.39
C VAL A 197 -12.66 1.86 1.98
N CYS A 198 -13.59 1.72 2.93
CA CYS A 198 -13.90 0.43 3.56
C CYS A 198 -14.57 -0.61 2.65
N LYS A 199 -15.27 -0.18 1.59
CA LYS A 199 -15.98 -1.08 0.67
C LYS A 199 -15.32 -1.13 -0.69
N ASP A 200 -14.97 0.04 -1.24
CA ASP A 200 -14.54 0.17 -2.62
C ASP A 200 -13.02 0.01 -2.76
N CYS A 201 -12.30 -0.02 -1.66
CA CYS A 201 -10.85 -0.04 -1.42
C CYS A 201 -10.06 0.52 -2.61
N LEU A 202 -9.67 1.79 -2.54
CA LEU A 202 -9.31 2.52 -3.73
C LEU A 202 -7.95 2.16 -4.24
N LEU A 203 -8.01 1.51 -5.35
CA LEU A 203 -6.91 1.43 -6.29
C LEU A 203 -7.10 2.58 -7.28
N TYR A 204 -6.24 3.55 -7.19
CA TYR A 204 -6.19 4.62 -8.16
C TYR A 204 -5.16 4.27 -9.21
N THR A 205 -5.56 4.29 -10.48
CA THR A 205 -4.66 4.16 -11.60
C THR A 205 -4.25 5.54 -12.10
N SER A 206 -2.98 5.76 -12.28
CA SER A 206 -2.42 6.92 -12.99
C SER A 206 -1.43 6.42 -14.04
N PRO A 207 -1.39 7.02 -15.24
CA PRO A 207 -2.11 8.20 -15.68
C PRO A 207 -3.48 7.84 -16.28
N SER A 208 -4.55 8.44 -15.75
CA SER A 208 -5.81 8.46 -16.47
C SER A 208 -5.95 9.79 -17.21
N PRO A 209 -6.31 9.80 -18.51
CA PRO A 209 -6.61 11.02 -19.25
C PRO A 209 -7.77 11.84 -18.67
N ARG A 210 -8.42 11.36 -17.61
CA ARG A 210 -9.60 11.97 -16.96
C ARG A 210 -9.29 12.72 -15.67
N ASP A 211 -8.00 12.87 -15.31
CA ASP A 211 -7.53 13.50 -14.06
C ASP A 211 -7.02 14.93 -14.27
N THR A 212 -7.35 15.56 -15.38
CA THR A 212 -7.11 16.99 -15.68
C THR A 212 -8.26 17.85 -15.19
#